data_2df86865bdab91a92e658477819a7e6a
#
_entry.id   2df86865bdab91a92e658477819a7e6a
#
_cell.length_a   1.000
_cell.length_b   1.000
_cell.length_c   1.000
_cell.angle_alpha   90.00
_cell.angle_beta   90.00
_cell.angle_gamma   90.00
#
_symmetry.space_group_name_H-M   'P 1'
#
loop_
_entity.id
_entity.type
_entity.pdbx_description
1 polymer ?
#
loop_
_entity_poly.entity_id
_entity_poly.type
_entity_poly.pdbx_seq_one_letter_code
_entity_poly.pdbx_strand_id
1 'polypeptide(L)'
;MLTPHSTVESTSSPITGLCRDCTTRVDSPKADSKPTRCPGCKSPRLLFHPELFDLGITHIDCDAFFAAIEKRDNPELEDKPVIIGGGQRGVVSTACYIARIRGVKSAMPMFKALKLCPDAIVIKPQMEKYAEAGYQIRDLMKELTPLVQPISIDEAFLDLRGTEKLHGLTPAETILNLVRNIRKTVGITVSVGLSHNKFLAKLSSDLDKPNGFTVIGQSETLERLAPMPVEKIWGVGQAMQKKLSANGIKTIGHLQSLEEAFLLKQYGNVGQHLFRLSRGLDDRIVSPEREAKSISSETTFDKDIADSDSLSKTLWLLSEKVSLRCKKASKGGKTVVLKLKTGNFKSLTRNRTLPVSTCMAERIFSAGNEMLNAELQNNPRTAYRLIGIGVTGLVEAEFADMPDLVSTDKRNLQAELAMDKIRIK
;
A
#
# COMPACT_ATOMS: atom_id res chain seq x y z
N MET A 1 -57.80 32.03 -16.96
CA MET A 1 -56.93 32.51 -15.87
C MET A 1 -55.86 31.50 -15.65
N LEU A 2 -54.67 31.74 -16.17
CA LEU A 2 -53.49 30.87 -16.02
C LEU A 2 -52.73 31.37 -14.81
N THR A 3 -52.54 30.52 -13.80
CA THR A 3 -51.71 30.76 -12.63
C THR A 3 -50.23 30.74 -13.01
N PRO A 4 -49.40 31.65 -12.56
CA PRO A 4 -47.97 31.62 -12.88
C PRO A 4 -47.26 30.50 -12.09
N HIS A 5 -46.48 29.70 -12.77
CA HIS A 5 -45.54 28.77 -12.18
C HIS A 5 -44.52 29.55 -11.35
N SER A 6 -44.54 29.35 -10.05
CA SER A 6 -43.48 29.79 -9.15
C SER A 6 -42.21 28.97 -9.45
N THR A 7 -41.25 29.62 -10.06
CA THR A 7 -39.86 29.13 -10.11
C THR A 7 -39.31 29.08 -8.68
N VAL A 8 -39.14 27.90 -8.15
CA VAL A 8 -38.39 27.68 -6.91
C VAL A 8 -36.93 28.00 -7.22
N GLU A 9 -36.48 29.22 -6.87
CA GLU A 9 -35.07 29.55 -6.82
C GLU A 9 -34.41 28.64 -5.76
N SER A 10 -33.58 27.72 -6.20
CA SER A 10 -32.70 26.93 -5.32
C SER A 10 -31.67 27.90 -4.72
N THR A 11 -31.93 28.42 -3.52
CA THR A 11 -30.95 29.18 -2.76
C THR A 11 -29.89 28.24 -2.24
N SER A 12 -28.86 27.96 -3.06
CA SER A 12 -27.66 27.23 -2.61
C SER A 12 -26.94 28.10 -1.58
N SER A 13 -26.72 27.54 -0.38
CA SER A 13 -26.02 28.22 0.72
C SER A 13 -24.58 28.62 0.32
N PRO A 14 -24.03 29.69 0.92
CA PRO A 14 -22.64 30.07 0.71
C PRO A 14 -21.70 28.92 1.11
N ILE A 15 -20.62 28.75 0.37
CA ILE A 15 -19.63 27.71 0.63
C ILE A 15 -18.24 28.34 0.68
N THR A 16 -17.46 27.96 1.69
CA THR A 16 -16.06 28.34 1.83
C THR A 16 -15.17 27.20 1.31
N GLY A 17 -14.21 27.54 0.46
CA GLY A 17 -13.20 26.64 -0.05
C GLY A 17 -11.80 27.03 0.38
N LEU A 18 -10.80 26.27 -0.11
CA LEU A 18 -9.38 26.48 0.14
C LEU A 18 -8.59 26.56 -1.16
N CYS A 19 -7.63 27.45 -1.23
CA CYS A 19 -6.60 27.41 -2.27
C CYS A 19 -5.56 26.36 -1.91
N ARG A 20 -5.31 25.42 -2.81
CA ARG A 20 -4.34 24.35 -2.62
C ARG A 20 -2.88 24.85 -2.63
N ASP A 21 -2.61 26.02 -3.16
CA ASP A 21 -1.25 26.57 -3.28
C ASP A 21 -0.86 27.52 -2.14
N CYS A 22 -1.77 28.36 -1.66
CA CYS A 22 -1.47 29.34 -0.61
C CYS A 22 -2.30 29.17 0.67
N THR A 23 -3.21 28.16 0.73
CA THR A 23 -4.09 27.88 1.88
C THR A 23 -5.08 28.98 2.22
N THR A 24 -5.21 30.05 1.38
CA THR A 24 -6.19 31.10 1.59
C THR A 24 -7.59 30.51 1.51
N ARG A 25 -8.44 30.85 2.49
CA ARG A 25 -9.88 30.56 2.42
C ARG A 25 -10.52 31.44 1.35
N VAL A 26 -11.41 30.82 0.58
CA VAL A 26 -12.06 31.46 -0.57
C VAL A 26 -13.56 31.28 -0.43
N ASP A 27 -14.28 32.36 -0.17
CA ASP A 27 -15.72 32.30 -0.04
C ASP A 27 -16.43 32.41 -1.39
N SER A 28 -17.43 31.59 -1.57
CA SER A 28 -18.35 31.65 -2.70
C SER A 28 -19.77 31.96 -2.16
N PRO A 29 -20.38 33.03 -2.60
CA PRO A 29 -21.72 33.41 -2.13
C PRO A 29 -22.82 32.42 -2.51
N LYS A 30 -22.56 31.61 -3.55
CA LYS A 30 -23.44 30.52 -3.99
C LYS A 30 -22.60 29.32 -4.43
N ALA A 31 -23.08 28.11 -4.21
CA ALA A 31 -22.38 26.89 -4.63
C ALA A 31 -22.13 26.83 -6.16
N ASP A 32 -22.99 27.44 -6.94
CA ASP A 32 -22.93 27.49 -8.40
C ASP A 32 -22.06 28.62 -8.98
N SER A 33 -21.61 29.58 -8.15
CA SER A 33 -20.81 30.75 -8.57
C SER A 33 -19.40 30.75 -7.98
N LYS A 34 -18.78 29.56 -7.90
CA LYS A 34 -17.44 29.42 -7.33
C LYS A 34 -16.40 30.22 -8.09
N PRO A 35 -15.51 30.95 -7.41
CA PRO A 35 -14.39 31.62 -8.05
C PRO A 35 -13.52 30.60 -8.82
N THR A 36 -13.03 31.01 -9.99
CA THR A 36 -12.16 30.17 -10.82
C THR A 36 -10.69 30.29 -10.43
N ARG A 37 -10.33 31.33 -9.68
CA ARG A 37 -8.97 31.62 -9.24
C ARG A 37 -8.94 32.15 -7.80
N CYS A 38 -7.88 31.79 -7.10
CA CYS A 38 -7.62 32.30 -5.75
C CYS A 38 -7.47 33.84 -5.77
N PRO A 39 -8.15 34.59 -4.90
CA PRO A 39 -7.98 36.02 -4.79
C PRO A 39 -6.57 36.43 -4.36
N GLY A 40 -5.90 35.62 -3.53
CA GLY A 40 -4.55 35.88 -3.02
C GLY A 40 -3.45 35.60 -4.03
N CYS A 41 -3.34 34.34 -4.52
CA CYS A 41 -2.21 33.90 -5.36
C CYS A 41 -2.57 33.64 -6.83
N LYS A 42 -3.81 33.88 -7.25
CA LYS A 42 -4.33 33.68 -8.61
C LYS A 42 -4.30 32.22 -9.11
N SER A 43 -3.98 31.26 -8.26
CA SER A 43 -4.02 29.85 -8.62
C SER A 43 -5.42 29.39 -8.98
N PRO A 44 -5.57 28.53 -10.03
CA PRO A 44 -6.85 27.89 -10.36
C PRO A 44 -7.15 26.68 -9.45
N ARG A 45 -6.19 26.23 -8.63
CA ARG A 45 -6.33 25.03 -7.80
C ARG A 45 -7.10 25.32 -6.51
N LEU A 46 -8.40 25.50 -6.67
CA LEU A 46 -9.33 25.74 -5.57
C LEU A 46 -10.07 24.45 -5.21
N LEU A 47 -10.28 24.24 -3.92
CA LEU A 47 -10.97 23.10 -3.35
C LEU A 47 -12.24 23.60 -2.65
N PHE A 48 -13.41 23.20 -3.11
CA PHE A 48 -14.71 23.52 -2.52
C PHE A 48 -15.46 22.25 -2.19
N HIS A 49 -15.87 22.12 -0.94
CA HIS A 49 -16.72 21.02 -0.50
C HIS A 49 -17.51 21.45 0.74
N PRO A 50 -18.82 21.14 0.87
CA PRO A 50 -19.61 21.55 2.02
C PRO A 50 -19.06 21.12 3.37
N GLU A 51 -18.54 19.90 3.44
CA GLU A 51 -17.97 19.28 4.64
C GLU A 51 -16.44 19.43 4.74
N LEU A 52 -15.81 20.33 3.96
CA LEU A 52 -14.34 20.42 3.85
C LEU A 52 -13.65 20.62 5.20
N PHE A 53 -14.24 21.36 6.10
CA PHE A 53 -13.67 21.74 7.38
C PHE A 53 -14.06 20.80 8.52
N ASP A 54 -15.01 19.88 8.29
CA ASP A 54 -15.54 18.97 9.31
C ASP A 54 -14.92 17.56 9.22
N LEU A 55 -14.25 17.26 8.09
CA LEU A 55 -13.66 15.96 7.84
C LEU A 55 -12.23 15.89 8.37
N GLY A 56 -11.84 14.75 8.99
CA GLY A 56 -10.55 14.62 9.64
C GLY A 56 -9.77 13.34 9.32
N ILE A 57 -10.35 12.36 8.61
CA ILE A 57 -9.61 11.17 8.17
C ILE A 57 -9.01 11.43 6.80
N THR A 58 -7.69 11.33 6.73
CA THR A 58 -6.94 11.61 5.51
C THR A 58 -6.16 10.39 5.06
N HIS A 59 -6.09 10.17 3.76
CA HIS A 59 -5.15 9.26 3.12
C HIS A 59 -4.20 10.03 2.22
N ILE A 60 -2.90 9.79 2.37
CA ILE A 60 -1.84 10.40 1.56
C ILE A 60 -1.13 9.28 0.80
N ASP A 61 -0.88 9.51 -0.49
CA ASP A 61 -0.21 8.57 -1.39
C ASP A 61 0.77 9.35 -2.29
N CYS A 62 2.04 8.94 -2.29
CA CYS A 62 3.08 9.60 -3.05
C CYS A 62 2.96 9.26 -4.55
N ASP A 63 2.91 10.28 -5.40
CA ASP A 63 2.68 10.12 -6.83
C ASP A 63 3.85 9.42 -7.52
N ALA A 64 3.61 8.24 -8.09
CA ALA A 64 4.62 7.43 -8.78
C ALA A 64 5.94 7.32 -8.01
N PHE A 65 5.88 7.06 -6.72
CA PHE A 65 6.88 7.30 -5.69
C PHE A 65 8.32 7.02 -6.12
N PHE A 66 8.66 5.77 -6.48
CA PHE A 66 10.04 5.44 -6.84
C PHE A 66 10.50 6.21 -8.10
N ALA A 67 9.63 6.33 -9.09
CA ALA A 67 9.96 7.06 -10.30
C ALA A 67 10.06 8.58 -10.06
N ALA A 68 9.27 9.13 -9.14
CA ALA A 68 9.36 10.54 -8.75
C ALA A 68 10.70 10.85 -8.07
N ILE A 69 11.20 9.96 -7.20
CA ILE A 69 12.50 10.10 -6.55
C ILE A 69 13.64 10.05 -7.58
N GLU A 70 13.58 9.10 -8.54
CA GLU A 70 14.60 9.03 -9.58
C GLU A 70 14.62 10.27 -10.48
N LYS A 71 13.46 10.82 -10.82
CA LYS A 71 13.34 12.07 -11.57
C LYS A 71 13.81 13.28 -10.78
N ARG A 72 13.49 13.33 -9.48
CA ARG A 72 13.97 14.38 -8.57
C ARG A 72 15.50 14.47 -8.54
N ASP A 73 16.14 13.30 -8.42
CA ASP A 73 17.59 13.20 -8.27
C ASP A 73 18.34 13.29 -9.60
N ASN A 74 17.64 13.06 -10.72
CA ASN A 74 18.18 13.22 -12.07
C ASN A 74 17.20 14.01 -12.95
N PRO A 75 17.34 15.34 -13.02
CA PRO A 75 16.45 16.21 -13.81
C PRO A 75 16.37 15.88 -15.30
N GLU A 76 17.39 15.23 -15.86
CA GLU A 76 17.35 14.77 -17.27
C GLU A 76 16.26 13.75 -17.56
N LEU A 77 15.68 13.15 -16.53
CA LEU A 77 14.58 12.20 -16.63
C LEU A 77 13.20 12.88 -16.65
N GLU A 78 13.09 14.19 -16.39
CA GLU A 78 11.80 14.86 -16.14
C GLU A 78 10.78 14.60 -17.26
N ASP A 79 11.17 14.78 -18.50
CA ASP A 79 10.29 14.61 -19.67
C ASP A 79 10.36 13.21 -20.29
N LYS A 80 11.06 12.26 -19.66
CA LYS A 80 11.24 10.92 -20.20
C LYS A 80 10.31 9.91 -19.53
N PRO A 81 9.87 8.88 -20.26
CA PRO A 81 9.17 7.75 -19.65
C PRO A 81 10.16 6.92 -18.82
N VAL A 82 9.90 6.83 -17.51
CA VAL A 82 10.73 6.09 -16.54
C VAL A 82 9.95 4.93 -15.97
N ILE A 83 10.57 3.76 -15.94
CA ILE A 83 10.05 2.53 -15.35
C ILE A 83 11.05 2.04 -14.31
N ILE A 84 10.59 1.89 -13.08
CA ILE A 84 11.37 1.26 -12.03
C ILE A 84 11.05 -0.24 -12.03
N GLY A 85 12.06 -1.05 -12.24
CA GLY A 85 11.92 -2.49 -12.39
C GLY A 85 13.17 -3.10 -12.99
N GLY A 86 13.06 -4.24 -13.63
CA GLY A 86 14.17 -4.87 -14.33
C GLY A 86 14.26 -6.36 -14.05
N GLY A 87 15.31 -6.99 -14.61
CA GLY A 87 15.48 -8.43 -14.58
C GLY A 87 14.68 -9.16 -15.66
N GLN A 88 15.17 -10.35 -16.03
CA GLN A 88 14.61 -11.15 -17.13
C GLN A 88 13.16 -11.56 -16.89
N ARG A 89 12.82 -11.88 -15.63
CA ARG A 89 11.46 -12.23 -15.16
C ARG A 89 10.87 -11.19 -14.23
N GLY A 90 11.42 -9.97 -14.27
CA GLY A 90 10.98 -8.87 -13.41
C GLY A 90 9.65 -8.29 -13.83
N VAL A 91 9.10 -7.52 -12.91
CA VAL A 91 7.87 -6.74 -13.10
C VAL A 91 8.15 -5.26 -12.89
N VAL A 92 7.26 -4.44 -13.38
CA VAL A 92 7.24 -3.01 -13.08
C VAL A 92 6.93 -2.82 -11.61
N SER A 93 7.86 -2.27 -10.83
CA SER A 93 7.60 -1.82 -9.46
C SER A 93 6.78 -0.53 -9.47
N THR A 94 7.25 0.47 -10.22
CA THR A 94 6.56 1.75 -10.41
C THR A 94 6.84 2.28 -11.81
N ALA A 95 5.87 2.95 -12.43
CA ALA A 95 6.02 3.67 -13.67
C ALA A 95 5.66 5.16 -13.48
N CYS A 96 6.43 6.07 -14.03
CA CYS A 96 6.06 7.50 -14.04
C CYS A 96 4.80 7.75 -14.87
N TYR A 97 4.18 8.91 -14.74
CA TYR A 97 2.91 9.20 -15.42
C TYR A 97 3.05 9.21 -16.95
N ILE A 98 4.18 9.59 -17.50
CA ILE A 98 4.45 9.52 -18.95
C ILE A 98 4.38 8.07 -19.44
N ALA A 99 4.97 7.12 -18.71
CA ALA A 99 4.88 5.71 -19.04
C ALA A 99 3.47 5.13 -18.77
N ARG A 100 2.76 5.61 -17.73
CA ARG A 100 1.37 5.18 -17.42
C ARG A 100 0.39 5.58 -18.52
N ILE A 101 0.51 6.77 -19.11
CA ILE A 101 -0.31 7.22 -20.26
C ILE A 101 -0.17 6.28 -21.45
N ARG A 102 1.01 5.65 -21.63
CA ARG A 102 1.25 4.65 -22.67
C ARG A 102 0.78 3.24 -22.30
N GLY A 103 0.07 3.10 -21.17
CA GLY A 103 -0.54 1.84 -20.71
C GLY A 103 0.34 1.00 -19.79
N VAL A 104 1.52 1.46 -19.36
CA VAL A 104 2.36 0.74 -18.40
C VAL A 104 1.73 0.81 -17.00
N LYS A 105 1.65 -0.35 -16.31
CA LYS A 105 1.05 -0.47 -14.98
C LYS A 105 2.00 -1.20 -14.03
N SER A 106 1.91 -0.89 -12.74
CA SER A 106 2.60 -1.65 -11.69
C SER A 106 2.22 -3.14 -11.74
N ALA A 107 3.15 -4.00 -11.36
CA ALA A 107 3.08 -5.46 -11.45
C ALA A 107 3.02 -6.03 -12.89
N MET A 108 3.05 -5.20 -13.92
CA MET A 108 3.12 -5.65 -15.32
C MET A 108 4.49 -6.31 -15.58
N PRO A 109 4.57 -7.47 -16.27
CA PRO A 109 5.84 -8.04 -16.70
C PRO A 109 6.65 -7.05 -17.54
N MET A 110 7.97 -6.93 -17.29
CA MET A 110 8.85 -5.95 -17.96
C MET A 110 8.80 -6.05 -19.48
N PHE A 111 8.76 -7.26 -20.04
CA PHE A 111 8.69 -7.45 -21.48
C PHE A 111 7.40 -6.89 -22.12
N LYS A 112 6.27 -6.88 -21.36
CA LYS A 112 5.02 -6.25 -21.80
C LYS A 112 5.11 -4.72 -21.68
N ALA A 113 5.69 -4.22 -20.61
CA ALA A 113 5.88 -2.80 -20.39
C ALA A 113 6.77 -2.17 -21.48
N LEU A 114 7.86 -2.84 -21.84
CA LEU A 114 8.75 -2.38 -22.91
C LEU A 114 8.14 -2.48 -24.33
N LYS A 115 7.17 -3.37 -24.54
CA LYS A 115 6.38 -3.36 -25.79
C LYS A 115 5.45 -2.15 -25.89
N LEU A 116 4.90 -1.69 -24.75
CA LEU A 116 4.01 -0.52 -24.70
C LEU A 116 4.80 0.81 -24.72
N CYS A 117 6.00 0.80 -24.18
CA CYS A 117 6.85 1.97 -24.04
C CYS A 117 8.32 1.60 -24.37
N PRO A 118 8.68 1.44 -25.66
CA PRO A 118 10.00 0.94 -26.07
C PRO A 118 11.15 1.89 -25.73
N ASP A 119 10.88 3.18 -25.66
CA ASP A 119 11.82 4.25 -25.32
C ASP A 119 11.91 4.53 -23.81
N ALA A 120 11.27 3.69 -22.97
CA ALA A 120 11.32 3.86 -21.52
C ALA A 120 12.72 3.64 -20.97
N ILE A 121 13.15 4.54 -20.09
CA ILE A 121 14.36 4.37 -19.30
C ILE A 121 14.02 3.45 -18.13
N VAL A 122 14.68 2.28 -18.07
CA VAL A 122 14.48 1.29 -17.03
C VAL A 122 15.56 1.46 -15.95
N ILE A 123 15.13 1.70 -14.72
CA ILE A 123 16.02 1.87 -13.56
C ILE A 123 15.75 0.73 -12.58
N LYS A 124 16.82 0.08 -12.10
CA LYS A 124 16.71 -0.93 -11.05
C LYS A 124 16.29 -0.27 -9.73
N PRO A 125 15.38 -0.91 -8.94
CA PRO A 125 14.95 -0.34 -7.68
C PRO A 125 16.11 -0.10 -6.70
N GLN A 126 16.17 1.09 -6.11
CA GLN A 126 17.13 1.51 -5.07
C GLN A 126 16.40 1.64 -3.73
N MET A 127 16.08 0.51 -3.09
CA MET A 127 15.17 0.47 -1.95
C MET A 127 15.61 1.31 -0.75
N GLU A 128 16.91 1.44 -0.49
CA GLU A 128 17.45 2.25 0.62
C GLU A 128 17.10 3.73 0.43
N LYS A 129 17.33 4.26 -0.75
CA LYS A 129 16.99 5.64 -1.15
C LYS A 129 15.49 5.92 -1.03
N TYR A 130 14.65 4.96 -1.45
CA TYR A 130 13.19 5.12 -1.35
C TYR A 130 12.71 5.00 0.10
N ALA A 131 13.34 4.13 0.90
CA ALA A 131 13.03 4.01 2.32
C ALA A 131 13.35 5.30 3.07
N GLU A 132 14.48 5.93 2.81
CA GLU A 132 14.87 7.20 3.41
C GLU A 132 13.84 8.30 3.11
N ALA A 133 13.46 8.49 1.84
CA ALA A 133 12.43 9.45 1.48
C ALA A 133 11.07 9.14 2.13
N GLY A 134 10.69 7.86 2.21
CA GLY A 134 9.48 7.43 2.91
C GLY A 134 9.51 7.71 4.40
N TYR A 135 10.67 7.56 5.06
CA TYR A 135 10.84 7.93 6.48
C TYR A 135 10.70 9.44 6.69
N GLN A 136 11.36 10.27 5.86
CA GLN A 136 11.23 11.72 5.92
C GLN A 136 9.77 12.19 5.81
N ILE A 137 9.02 11.64 4.85
CA ILE A 137 7.59 11.97 4.69
C ILE A 137 6.78 11.52 5.91
N ARG A 138 7.06 10.34 6.44
CA ARG A 138 6.37 9.82 7.63
C ARG A 138 6.65 10.65 8.88
N ASP A 139 7.85 11.16 9.04
CA ASP A 139 8.19 12.01 10.17
C ASP A 139 7.47 13.35 10.08
N LEU A 140 7.36 13.97 8.90
CA LEU A 140 6.51 15.14 8.68
C LEU A 140 5.02 14.87 9.01
N MET A 141 4.52 13.65 8.72
CA MET A 141 3.15 13.27 9.10
C MET A 141 2.97 13.18 10.62
N LYS A 142 3.96 12.61 11.32
CA LYS A 142 3.94 12.44 12.79
C LYS A 142 3.99 13.76 13.55
N GLU A 143 4.55 14.81 12.96
CA GLU A 143 4.50 16.17 13.53
C GLU A 143 3.07 16.71 13.67
N LEU A 144 2.14 16.19 12.86
CA LEU A 144 0.75 16.66 12.85
C LEU A 144 -0.17 15.87 13.81
N THR A 145 0.07 14.59 13.95
CA THR A 145 -0.73 13.68 14.80
C THR A 145 0.05 12.41 15.12
N PRO A 146 -0.09 11.86 16.32
CA PRO A 146 0.42 10.52 16.63
C PRO A 146 -0.34 9.41 15.88
N LEU A 147 -1.56 9.70 15.40
CA LEU A 147 -2.41 8.74 14.71
C LEU A 147 -2.06 8.68 13.21
N VAL A 148 -0.86 8.20 12.91
CA VAL A 148 -0.37 7.94 11.54
C VAL A 148 -0.27 6.43 11.33
N GLN A 149 -1.03 5.88 10.40
CA GLN A 149 -1.01 4.46 10.04
C GLN A 149 -0.39 4.26 8.66
N PRO A 150 0.87 3.86 8.55
CA PRO A 150 1.47 3.49 7.28
C PRO A 150 0.82 2.21 6.73
N ILE A 151 0.53 2.20 5.43
CA ILE A 151 0.06 1.01 4.71
C ILE A 151 1.21 0.42 3.91
N SER A 152 2.00 1.29 3.29
CA SER A 152 3.19 0.96 2.53
C SER A 152 4.33 1.96 2.83
N ILE A 153 5.36 1.95 2.01
CA ILE A 153 6.47 2.91 2.10
C ILE A 153 6.06 4.31 1.62
N ASP A 154 5.03 4.40 0.78
CA ASP A 154 4.59 5.60 0.05
C ASP A 154 3.17 6.05 0.38
N GLU A 155 2.44 5.33 1.23
CA GLU A 155 1.07 5.70 1.60
C GLU A 155 0.78 5.52 3.10
N ALA A 156 -0.03 6.42 3.65
CA ALA A 156 -0.46 6.37 5.03
C ALA A 156 -1.85 7.00 5.24
N PHE A 157 -2.54 6.53 6.28
CA PHE A 157 -3.69 7.25 6.86
C PHE A 157 -3.24 8.14 8.00
N LEU A 158 -3.92 9.27 8.15
CA LEU A 158 -3.82 10.18 9.28
C LEU A 158 -5.22 10.42 9.86
N ASP A 159 -5.32 10.45 11.18
CA ASP A 159 -6.49 10.97 11.88
C ASP A 159 -6.15 12.31 12.51
N LEU A 160 -6.75 13.36 11.98
CA LEU A 160 -6.53 14.74 12.42
C LEU A 160 -7.73 15.29 13.22
N ARG A 161 -8.69 14.45 13.55
CA ARG A 161 -9.84 14.88 14.37
C ARG A 161 -9.36 15.29 15.75
N GLY A 162 -9.80 16.45 16.21
CA GLY A 162 -9.43 17.00 17.51
C GLY A 162 -8.05 17.66 17.57
N THR A 163 -7.35 17.82 16.43
CA THR A 163 -6.04 18.50 16.37
C THR A 163 -6.14 19.99 16.09
N GLU A 164 -7.35 20.53 15.87
CA GLU A 164 -7.59 21.93 15.48
C GLU A 164 -7.04 22.91 16.52
N LYS A 165 -7.21 22.60 17.81
CA LYS A 165 -6.69 23.46 18.91
C LYS A 165 -5.17 23.45 18.96
N LEU A 166 -4.53 22.33 18.57
CA LEU A 166 -3.07 22.21 18.57
C LEU A 166 -2.45 23.02 17.43
N HIS A 167 -3.03 22.94 16.25
CA HIS A 167 -2.48 23.58 15.05
C HIS A 167 -3.05 24.98 14.78
N GLY A 168 -4.16 25.37 15.40
CA GLY A 168 -4.90 26.58 15.06
C GLY A 168 -5.51 26.54 13.64
N LEU A 169 -5.60 25.36 13.04
CA LEU A 169 -6.01 25.09 11.66
C LEU A 169 -6.96 23.91 11.61
N THR A 170 -7.83 23.89 10.63
CA THR A 170 -8.68 22.73 10.34
C THR A 170 -7.84 21.58 9.74
N PRO A 171 -8.32 20.32 9.78
CA PRO A 171 -7.63 19.19 9.15
C PRO A 171 -7.27 19.42 7.68
N ALA A 172 -8.18 20.01 6.89
CA ALA A 172 -7.94 20.33 5.48
C ALA A 172 -6.77 21.32 5.30
N GLU A 173 -6.71 22.38 6.10
CA GLU A 173 -5.62 23.37 6.07
C GLU A 173 -4.29 22.74 6.52
N THR A 174 -4.31 21.94 7.58
CA THR A 174 -3.16 21.23 8.11
C THR A 174 -2.55 20.30 7.05
N ILE A 175 -3.39 19.53 6.34
CA ILE A 175 -2.93 18.64 5.27
C ILE A 175 -2.40 19.41 4.06
N LEU A 176 -3.00 20.51 3.68
CA LEU A 176 -2.44 21.35 2.59
C LEU A 176 -1.07 21.89 2.92
N ASN A 177 -0.83 22.28 4.18
CA ASN A 177 0.50 22.68 4.63
C ASN A 177 1.48 21.51 4.59
N LEU A 178 1.06 20.29 4.99
CA LEU A 178 1.88 19.09 4.86
C LEU A 178 2.26 18.81 3.41
N VAL A 179 1.32 18.84 2.48
CA VAL A 179 1.56 18.64 1.03
C VAL A 179 2.61 19.62 0.51
N ARG A 180 2.53 20.88 0.91
CA ARG A 180 3.53 21.91 0.55
C ARG A 180 4.88 21.63 1.17
N ASN A 181 4.91 21.20 2.44
CA ASN A 181 6.14 20.82 3.13
C ASN A 181 6.81 19.62 2.45
N ILE A 182 6.09 18.55 2.16
CA ILE A 182 6.62 17.38 1.44
C ILE A 182 7.23 17.83 0.10
N ARG A 183 6.53 18.66 -0.67
CA ARG A 183 7.04 19.16 -1.94
C ARG A 183 8.32 20.00 -1.77
N LYS A 184 8.42 20.81 -0.71
CA LYS A 184 9.56 21.66 -0.44
C LYS A 184 10.77 20.87 0.08
N THR A 185 10.56 19.93 0.99
CA THR A 185 11.64 19.23 1.72
C THR A 185 12.06 17.93 1.02
N VAL A 186 11.09 17.17 0.48
CA VAL A 186 11.36 15.89 -0.17
C VAL A 186 11.39 15.99 -1.70
N GLY A 187 10.80 17.04 -2.28
CA GLY A 187 10.86 17.32 -3.71
C GLY A 187 9.94 16.46 -4.58
N ILE A 188 8.91 15.83 -4.01
CA ILE A 188 7.92 15.03 -4.76
C ILE A 188 6.51 15.51 -4.51
N THR A 189 5.57 15.07 -5.34
CA THR A 189 4.14 15.34 -5.16
C THR A 189 3.44 14.17 -4.46
N VAL A 190 2.34 14.49 -3.79
CA VAL A 190 1.45 13.52 -3.17
C VAL A 190 0.01 13.81 -3.56
N SER A 191 -0.81 12.77 -3.60
CA SER A 191 -2.25 12.88 -3.77
C SER A 191 -2.96 12.59 -2.44
N VAL A 192 -3.98 13.37 -2.15
CA VAL A 192 -4.69 13.39 -0.87
C VAL A 192 -6.15 13.01 -1.07
N GLY A 193 -6.65 12.16 -0.19
CA GLY A 193 -8.08 11.95 0.00
C GLY A 193 -8.49 12.32 1.42
N LEU A 194 -9.47 13.20 1.55
CA LEU A 194 -10.05 13.63 2.82
C LEU A 194 -11.49 13.12 2.92
N SER A 195 -11.83 12.48 4.02
CA SER A 195 -13.18 11.94 4.24
C SER A 195 -13.47 11.69 5.72
N HIS A 196 -14.62 11.08 6.02
CA HIS A 196 -15.03 10.72 7.38
C HIS A 196 -14.58 9.31 7.81
N ASN A 197 -14.05 8.48 6.90
CA ASN A 197 -13.49 7.16 7.21
C ASN A 197 -12.36 6.76 6.27
N LYS A 198 -11.66 5.65 6.62
CA LYS A 198 -10.47 5.20 5.90
C LYS A 198 -10.75 4.73 4.47
N PHE A 199 -11.84 4.01 4.25
CA PHE A 199 -12.17 3.51 2.92
C PHE A 199 -12.34 4.66 1.93
N LEU A 200 -13.15 5.64 2.30
CA LEU A 200 -13.44 6.78 1.43
C LEU A 200 -12.24 7.71 1.27
N ALA A 201 -11.45 7.93 2.33
CA ALA A 201 -10.22 8.69 2.23
C ALA A 201 -9.23 8.05 1.23
N LYS A 202 -9.05 6.70 1.30
CA LYS A 202 -8.19 6.01 0.35
C LYS A 202 -8.75 6.04 -1.08
N LEU A 203 -10.04 5.83 -1.25
CA LEU A 203 -10.70 5.93 -2.55
C LEU A 203 -10.51 7.33 -3.16
N SER A 204 -10.72 8.37 -2.35
CA SER A 204 -10.60 9.77 -2.78
C SER A 204 -9.19 10.10 -3.27
N SER A 205 -8.14 9.62 -2.60
CA SER A 205 -6.75 9.90 -3.00
C SER A 205 -6.39 9.40 -4.40
N ASP A 206 -7.15 8.43 -4.95
CA ASP A 206 -6.93 7.85 -6.28
C ASP A 206 -7.72 8.53 -7.41
N LEU A 207 -8.69 9.42 -7.08
CA LEU A 207 -9.61 9.96 -8.08
C LEU A 207 -9.01 11.08 -8.95
N ASP A 208 -8.06 11.84 -8.40
CA ASP A 208 -7.49 13.04 -9.06
C ASP A 208 -5.95 12.99 -9.12
N LYS A 209 -5.36 11.76 -9.25
CA LYS A 209 -3.92 11.60 -9.40
C LYS A 209 -3.43 12.10 -10.77
N PRO A 210 -2.24 12.73 -10.84
CA PRO A 210 -1.29 13.07 -9.78
C PRO A 210 -1.57 14.44 -9.14
N ASN A 211 -0.94 14.67 -7.97
CA ASN A 211 -0.99 15.92 -7.23
C ASN A 211 -2.43 16.36 -6.94
N GLY A 212 -3.30 15.37 -6.68
CA GLY A 212 -4.72 15.54 -6.44
C GLY A 212 -5.04 15.86 -4.97
N PHE A 213 -6.19 16.48 -4.74
CA PHE A 213 -6.79 16.59 -3.43
C PHE A 213 -8.31 16.43 -3.60
N THR A 214 -8.83 15.28 -3.22
CA THR A 214 -10.25 14.95 -3.39
C THR A 214 -10.92 14.77 -2.04
N VAL A 215 -12.12 15.29 -1.92
CA VAL A 215 -12.97 15.16 -0.73
C VAL A 215 -14.19 14.31 -1.07
N ILE A 216 -14.54 13.40 -0.19
CA ILE A 216 -15.84 12.71 -0.19
C ILE A 216 -16.46 12.89 1.18
N GLY A 217 -17.55 13.68 1.24
CA GLY A 217 -18.31 13.93 2.46
C GLY A 217 -19.27 12.80 2.80
N GLN A 218 -19.86 12.90 3.98
CA GLN A 218 -20.82 11.91 4.46
C GLN A 218 -22.15 11.99 3.67
N SER A 219 -22.61 13.21 3.39
CA SER A 219 -23.89 13.47 2.74
C SER A 219 -23.98 12.95 1.31
N GLU A 220 -22.87 12.98 0.55
CA GLU A 220 -22.83 12.56 -0.86
C GLU A 220 -22.38 11.11 -1.08
N THR A 221 -21.99 10.41 -0.01
CA THR A 221 -21.27 9.12 -0.09
C THR A 221 -22.00 8.08 -0.94
N LEU A 222 -23.28 7.85 -0.70
CA LEU A 222 -24.06 6.82 -1.41
C LEU A 222 -24.16 7.11 -2.90
N GLU A 223 -24.51 8.34 -3.24
CA GLU A 223 -24.68 8.79 -4.61
C GLU A 223 -23.36 8.75 -5.38
N ARG A 224 -22.29 9.22 -4.74
CA ARG A 224 -20.96 9.27 -5.34
C ARG A 224 -20.34 7.89 -5.57
N LEU A 225 -20.63 6.94 -4.70
CA LEU A 225 -20.15 5.56 -4.84
C LEU A 225 -20.92 4.77 -5.90
N ALA A 226 -22.23 5.00 -6.06
CA ALA A 226 -23.10 4.18 -6.89
C ALA A 226 -22.60 3.93 -8.33
N PRO A 227 -22.13 4.93 -9.11
CA PRO A 227 -21.65 4.72 -10.48
C PRO A 227 -20.28 4.07 -10.55
N MET A 228 -19.53 4.02 -9.45
CA MET A 228 -18.16 3.51 -9.46
C MET A 228 -18.13 1.98 -9.66
N PRO A 229 -17.13 1.45 -10.40
CA PRO A 229 -16.97 0.01 -10.54
C PRO A 229 -16.56 -0.64 -9.21
N VAL A 230 -16.99 -1.88 -8.97
CA VAL A 230 -16.72 -2.63 -7.72
C VAL A 230 -15.25 -2.79 -7.38
N GLU A 231 -14.37 -2.71 -8.37
CA GLU A 231 -12.92 -2.78 -8.21
C GLU A 231 -12.33 -1.60 -7.43
N LYS A 232 -13.09 -0.50 -7.29
CA LYS A 232 -12.72 0.65 -6.46
C LYS A 232 -12.88 0.37 -4.96
N ILE A 233 -13.61 -0.68 -4.59
CA ILE A 233 -13.71 -1.09 -3.18
C ILE A 233 -12.39 -1.70 -2.73
N TRP A 234 -11.82 -1.14 -1.69
CA TRP A 234 -10.58 -1.62 -1.10
C TRP A 234 -10.69 -3.09 -0.65
N GLY A 235 -9.86 -3.95 -1.25
CA GLY A 235 -9.85 -5.40 -1.03
C GLY A 235 -10.51 -6.21 -2.14
N VAL A 236 -11.14 -5.57 -3.13
CA VAL A 236 -11.72 -6.24 -4.29
C VAL A 236 -10.67 -6.45 -5.38
N GLY A 237 -9.91 -7.55 -5.28
CA GLY A 237 -8.94 -7.95 -6.30
C GLY A 237 -9.58 -8.70 -7.48
N GLN A 238 -8.79 -9.03 -8.51
CA GLN A 238 -9.27 -9.66 -9.75
C GLN A 238 -10.12 -10.93 -9.54
N ALA A 239 -9.80 -11.77 -8.56
CA ALA A 239 -10.57 -12.98 -8.28
C ALA A 239 -11.99 -12.65 -7.78
N MET A 240 -12.13 -11.64 -6.91
CA MET A 240 -13.43 -11.20 -6.43
C MET A 240 -14.20 -10.46 -7.52
N GLN A 241 -13.56 -9.63 -8.33
CA GLN A 241 -14.17 -8.98 -9.49
C GLN A 241 -14.82 -10.00 -10.43
N LYS A 242 -14.12 -11.10 -10.76
CA LYS A 242 -14.65 -12.18 -11.58
C LYS A 242 -15.88 -12.82 -10.96
N LYS A 243 -15.85 -13.09 -9.64
CA LYS A 243 -17.01 -13.67 -8.93
C LYS A 243 -18.21 -12.72 -8.92
N LEU A 244 -17.98 -11.42 -8.66
CA LEU A 244 -19.04 -10.41 -8.69
C LEU A 244 -19.62 -10.24 -10.09
N SER A 245 -18.77 -10.15 -11.12
CA SER A 245 -19.20 -10.04 -12.52
C SER A 245 -20.03 -11.25 -12.99
N ALA A 246 -19.69 -12.47 -12.54
CA ALA A 246 -20.47 -13.68 -12.85
C ALA A 246 -21.91 -13.61 -12.30
N ASN A 247 -22.14 -12.84 -11.25
CA ASN A 247 -23.45 -12.57 -10.66
C ASN A 247 -24.06 -11.22 -11.12
N GLY A 248 -23.55 -10.64 -12.21
CA GLY A 248 -24.06 -9.37 -12.76
C GLY A 248 -23.68 -8.12 -11.96
N ILE A 249 -22.88 -8.24 -10.89
CA ILE A 249 -22.51 -7.14 -10.01
C ILE A 249 -21.25 -6.45 -10.57
N LYS A 250 -21.42 -5.29 -11.19
CA LYS A 250 -20.35 -4.54 -11.86
C LYS A 250 -20.03 -3.20 -11.18
N THR A 251 -21.05 -2.56 -10.59
CA THR A 251 -20.91 -1.25 -9.92
C THR A 251 -21.18 -1.35 -8.43
N ILE A 252 -20.73 -0.35 -7.68
CA ILE A 252 -21.03 -0.24 -6.25
C ILE A 252 -22.55 -0.07 -6.04
N GLY A 253 -23.24 0.64 -6.92
CA GLY A 253 -24.69 0.76 -6.90
C GLY A 253 -25.43 -0.58 -6.99
N HIS A 254 -24.91 -1.53 -7.75
CA HIS A 254 -25.46 -2.90 -7.73
C HIS A 254 -25.31 -3.56 -6.35
N LEU A 255 -24.21 -3.32 -5.63
CA LEU A 255 -24.08 -3.82 -4.26
C LEU A 255 -25.01 -3.09 -3.28
N GLN A 256 -25.24 -1.79 -3.49
CA GLN A 256 -26.17 -1.00 -2.68
C GLN A 256 -27.62 -1.47 -2.80
N SER A 257 -28.03 -2.03 -3.95
CA SER A 257 -29.39 -2.57 -4.17
C SER A 257 -29.61 -3.95 -3.58
N LEU A 258 -28.55 -4.63 -3.09
CA LEU A 258 -28.64 -5.99 -2.56
C LEU A 258 -28.72 -5.99 -1.02
N GLU A 259 -29.40 -6.98 -0.48
CA GLU A 259 -29.51 -7.21 0.97
C GLU A 259 -28.24 -7.82 1.54
N GLU A 260 -27.93 -7.50 2.80
CA GLU A 260 -26.77 -8.04 3.52
C GLU A 260 -26.82 -9.57 3.58
N ALA A 261 -27.98 -10.14 3.88
CA ALA A 261 -28.17 -11.60 3.96
C ALA A 261 -27.82 -12.32 2.65
N PHE A 262 -28.17 -11.74 1.49
CA PHE A 262 -27.80 -12.27 0.20
C PHE A 262 -26.29 -12.25 0.00
N LEU A 263 -25.64 -11.12 0.25
CA LEU A 263 -24.18 -10.98 0.09
C LEU A 263 -23.41 -11.88 1.04
N LEU A 264 -23.87 -12.02 2.29
CA LEU A 264 -23.27 -12.91 3.29
C LEU A 264 -23.38 -14.38 2.85
N LYS A 265 -24.54 -14.80 2.34
CA LYS A 265 -24.77 -16.16 1.83
C LYS A 265 -23.87 -16.49 0.64
N GLN A 266 -23.68 -15.55 -0.29
CA GLN A 266 -22.90 -15.77 -1.52
C GLN A 266 -21.39 -15.65 -1.36
N TYR A 267 -20.93 -14.77 -0.48
CA TYR A 267 -19.52 -14.39 -0.38
C TYR A 267 -18.94 -14.51 1.04
N GLY A 268 -19.73 -14.99 2.01
CA GLY A 268 -19.31 -15.11 3.41
C GLY A 268 -18.98 -13.74 4.03
N ASN A 269 -18.01 -13.69 4.94
CA ASN A 269 -17.59 -12.46 5.61
C ASN A 269 -17.15 -11.34 4.64
N VAL A 270 -16.66 -11.72 3.46
CA VAL A 270 -16.33 -10.75 2.41
C VAL A 270 -17.61 -10.09 1.88
N GLY A 271 -18.72 -10.83 1.78
CA GLY A 271 -20.01 -10.26 1.39
C GLY A 271 -20.53 -9.22 2.37
N GLN A 272 -20.41 -9.45 3.66
CA GLN A 272 -20.74 -8.47 4.69
C GLN A 272 -19.85 -7.21 4.58
N HIS A 273 -18.56 -7.41 4.34
CA HIS A 273 -17.64 -6.30 4.12
C HIS A 273 -18.01 -5.46 2.88
N LEU A 274 -18.36 -6.13 1.78
CA LEU A 274 -18.83 -5.47 0.56
C LEU A 274 -20.14 -4.68 0.78
N PHE A 275 -21.08 -5.25 1.56
CA PHE A 275 -22.31 -4.56 1.92
C PHE A 275 -22.06 -3.26 2.65
N ARG A 276 -21.18 -3.28 3.66
CA ARG A 276 -20.81 -2.11 4.46
C ARG A 276 -20.08 -1.06 3.63
N LEU A 277 -19.01 -1.45 2.93
CA LEU A 277 -18.20 -0.52 2.15
C LEU A 277 -18.96 0.07 0.96
N SER A 278 -19.85 -0.67 0.31
CA SER A 278 -20.69 -0.12 -0.76
C SER A 278 -21.58 1.03 -0.28
N ARG A 279 -21.89 1.07 1.01
CA ARG A 279 -22.65 2.15 1.68
C ARG A 279 -21.78 3.19 2.38
N GLY A 280 -20.46 3.11 2.17
CA GLY A 280 -19.49 4.03 2.80
C GLY A 280 -19.29 3.78 4.29
N LEU A 281 -19.69 2.63 4.83
CA LEU A 281 -19.57 2.28 6.24
C LEU A 281 -18.24 1.58 6.51
N ASP A 282 -17.32 2.26 7.19
CA ASP A 282 -16.01 1.71 7.59
C ASP A 282 -15.64 2.20 8.99
N ASP A 283 -15.78 1.30 9.97
CA ASP A 283 -15.51 1.61 11.39
C ASP A 283 -14.05 1.37 11.79
N ARG A 284 -13.17 1.01 10.84
CA ARG A 284 -11.75 0.78 11.14
C ARG A 284 -11.10 2.10 11.53
N ILE A 285 -10.54 2.14 12.72
CA ILE A 285 -9.77 3.30 13.21
C ILE A 285 -8.39 3.39 12.57
N VAL A 286 -7.80 4.57 12.56
CA VAL A 286 -6.39 4.77 12.22
C VAL A 286 -5.56 4.30 13.41
N SER A 287 -4.76 3.25 13.21
CA SER A 287 -3.90 2.65 14.24
C SER A 287 -2.43 2.73 13.82
N PRO A 288 -1.59 3.45 14.56
CA PRO A 288 -0.16 3.54 14.27
C PRO A 288 0.56 2.19 14.38
N GLU A 289 0.08 1.33 15.29
CA GLU A 289 0.68 0.04 15.56
C GLU A 289 0.15 -1.03 14.60
N ARG A 290 1.09 -1.66 13.93
CA ARG A 290 0.84 -2.86 13.14
C ARG A 290 1.91 -3.87 13.45
N GLU A 291 1.57 -4.85 14.26
CA GLU A 291 2.46 -5.97 14.50
C GLU A 291 2.69 -6.79 13.23
N ALA A 292 3.95 -7.06 12.94
CA ALA A 292 4.31 -7.99 11.88
C ALA A 292 3.80 -9.40 12.26
N LYS A 293 3.12 -10.07 11.34
CA LYS A 293 2.64 -11.45 11.54
C LYS A 293 3.62 -12.49 11.02
N SER A 294 4.53 -12.11 10.14
CA SER A 294 5.52 -12.97 9.53
C SER A 294 6.75 -12.17 9.07
N ILE A 295 7.90 -12.84 9.01
CA ILE A 295 9.13 -12.33 8.43
C ILE A 295 9.58 -13.35 7.39
N SER A 296 9.76 -12.93 6.12
CA SER A 296 10.07 -13.83 5.02
C SER A 296 10.98 -13.20 3.98
N SER A 297 11.63 -14.07 3.18
CA SER A 297 12.39 -13.66 2.00
C SER A 297 12.16 -14.67 0.88
N GLU A 298 11.99 -14.19 -0.34
CA GLU A 298 11.79 -15.04 -1.52
C GLU A 298 12.55 -14.49 -2.73
N THR A 299 12.87 -15.37 -3.68
CA THR A 299 13.49 -14.99 -4.95
C THR A 299 12.87 -15.75 -6.11
N THR A 300 12.75 -15.07 -7.25
CA THR A 300 12.38 -15.68 -8.53
C THR A 300 13.64 -15.92 -9.34
N PHE A 301 13.83 -17.13 -9.82
CA PHE A 301 14.98 -17.49 -10.64
C PHE A 301 14.81 -17.00 -12.08
N ASP A 302 15.93 -16.67 -12.75
CA ASP A 302 15.93 -16.31 -14.17
C ASP A 302 15.52 -17.49 -15.06
N LYS A 303 15.87 -18.72 -14.68
CA LYS A 303 15.43 -19.99 -15.26
C LYS A 303 14.88 -20.89 -14.16
N ASP A 304 13.91 -21.73 -14.49
CA ASP A 304 13.37 -22.68 -13.53
C ASP A 304 14.45 -23.69 -13.11
N ILE A 305 14.55 -23.99 -11.82
CA ILE A 305 15.58 -24.86 -11.23
C ILE A 305 14.91 -26.14 -10.71
N ALA A 306 15.46 -27.29 -11.10
CA ALA A 306 15.10 -28.60 -10.56
C ALA A 306 16.20 -29.20 -9.70
N ASP A 307 17.42 -28.65 -9.78
CA ASP A 307 18.60 -29.15 -9.06
C ASP A 307 18.48 -28.87 -7.56
N SER A 308 18.57 -29.95 -6.77
CA SER A 308 18.44 -29.93 -5.31
C SER A 308 19.50 -29.05 -4.65
N ASP A 309 20.75 -29.14 -5.11
CA ASP A 309 21.86 -28.41 -4.49
C ASP A 309 21.73 -26.90 -4.69
N SER A 310 21.35 -26.50 -5.90
CA SER A 310 21.09 -25.08 -6.22
C SER A 310 19.91 -24.49 -5.43
N LEU A 311 18.83 -25.28 -5.28
CA LEU A 311 17.68 -24.89 -4.46
C LEU A 311 18.06 -24.77 -2.98
N SER A 312 18.81 -25.76 -2.44
CA SER A 312 19.26 -25.76 -1.05
C SER A 312 20.21 -24.59 -0.75
N LYS A 313 21.19 -24.31 -1.63
CA LYS A 313 22.08 -23.15 -1.52
C LYS A 313 21.29 -21.84 -1.49
N THR A 314 20.30 -21.70 -2.38
CA THR A 314 19.45 -20.51 -2.40
C THR A 314 18.62 -20.39 -1.13
N LEU A 315 18.09 -21.51 -0.64
CA LEU A 315 17.30 -21.56 0.60
C LEU A 315 18.13 -21.12 1.81
N TRP A 316 19.43 -21.54 1.87
CA TRP A 316 20.35 -21.08 2.89
C TRP A 316 20.50 -19.56 2.91
N LEU A 317 20.80 -18.94 1.74
CA LEU A 317 20.95 -17.49 1.63
C LEU A 317 19.68 -16.73 2.01
N LEU A 318 18.50 -17.28 1.72
CA LEU A 318 17.23 -16.70 2.12
C LEU A 318 17.00 -16.85 3.63
N SER A 319 17.42 -17.98 4.24
CA SER A 319 17.34 -18.21 5.68
C SER A 319 18.20 -17.23 6.46
N GLU A 320 19.42 -16.95 5.99
CA GLU A 320 20.29 -15.90 6.57
C GLU A 320 19.60 -14.51 6.52
N LYS A 321 18.97 -14.16 5.39
CA LYS A 321 18.23 -12.90 5.27
C LYS A 321 17.03 -12.83 6.23
N VAL A 322 16.30 -13.93 6.41
CA VAL A 322 15.18 -14.00 7.36
C VAL A 322 15.70 -13.87 8.78
N SER A 323 16.76 -14.59 9.16
CA SER A 323 17.41 -14.48 10.46
C SER A 323 17.83 -13.05 10.78
N LEU A 324 18.53 -12.38 9.86
CA LEU A 324 18.95 -10.99 10.04
C LEU A 324 17.75 -10.05 10.24
N ARG A 325 16.66 -10.26 9.49
CA ARG A 325 15.41 -9.48 9.65
C ARG A 325 14.74 -9.74 11.00
N CYS A 326 14.72 -10.98 11.47
CA CYS A 326 14.22 -11.36 12.78
C CYS A 326 15.01 -10.64 13.89
N LYS A 327 16.33 -10.69 13.83
CA LYS A 327 17.22 -10.03 14.79
C LYS A 327 17.06 -8.52 14.80
N LYS A 328 16.98 -7.88 13.61
CA LYS A 328 16.71 -6.43 13.49
C LYS A 328 15.35 -6.02 14.05
N ALA A 329 14.35 -6.89 13.94
CA ALA A 329 13.01 -6.65 14.47
C ALA A 329 12.85 -7.08 15.93
N SER A 330 13.90 -7.61 16.56
CA SER A 330 13.85 -8.21 17.91
C SER A 330 12.75 -9.27 18.04
N LYS A 331 12.58 -10.12 17.02
CA LYS A 331 11.55 -11.17 16.95
C LYS A 331 12.17 -12.54 16.63
N GLY A 332 11.51 -13.60 17.11
CA GLY A 332 11.72 -14.96 16.63
C GLY A 332 10.40 -15.56 16.16
N GLY A 333 10.45 -16.61 15.35
CA GLY A 333 9.23 -17.24 14.84
C GLY A 333 9.12 -18.71 15.20
N LYS A 334 7.89 -19.18 15.45
CA LYS A 334 7.63 -20.56 15.86
C LYS A 334 7.40 -21.52 14.69
N THR A 335 6.85 -21.02 13.58
CA THR A 335 6.55 -21.85 12.42
C THR A 335 7.35 -21.40 11.22
N VAL A 336 8.16 -22.29 10.68
CA VAL A 336 8.90 -22.09 9.43
C VAL A 336 7.98 -22.39 8.25
N VAL A 337 7.98 -21.52 7.26
CA VAL A 337 7.13 -21.59 6.06
C VAL A 337 8.03 -21.64 4.83
N LEU A 338 8.01 -22.75 4.11
CA LEU A 338 8.62 -22.88 2.78
C LEU A 338 7.58 -22.56 1.71
N LYS A 339 7.93 -21.66 0.79
CA LYS A 339 7.12 -21.32 -0.37
C LYS A 339 7.85 -21.69 -1.65
N LEU A 340 7.20 -22.44 -2.51
CA LEU A 340 7.68 -22.79 -3.84
C LEU A 340 6.65 -22.36 -4.90
N LYS A 341 7.15 -22.02 -6.08
CA LYS A 341 6.29 -21.80 -7.24
C LYS A 341 6.87 -22.50 -8.45
N THR A 342 6.07 -23.28 -9.14
CA THR A 342 6.47 -24.00 -10.36
C THR A 342 6.44 -23.08 -11.59
N GLY A 343 7.02 -23.51 -12.71
CA GLY A 343 7.05 -22.79 -13.97
C GLY A 343 5.66 -22.42 -14.51
N ASN A 344 4.65 -23.23 -14.25
CA ASN A 344 3.25 -22.97 -14.59
C ASN A 344 2.50 -22.13 -13.53
N PHE A 345 3.22 -21.45 -12.65
CA PHE A 345 2.72 -20.55 -11.60
C PHE A 345 1.89 -21.18 -10.49
N LYS A 346 1.86 -22.52 -10.36
CA LYS A 346 1.28 -23.20 -9.21
C LYS A 346 2.12 -22.88 -7.96
N SER A 347 1.49 -22.28 -6.94
CA SER A 347 2.13 -22.01 -5.65
C SER A 347 1.94 -23.19 -4.71
N LEU A 348 3.01 -23.57 -4.03
CA LEU A 348 3.04 -24.60 -3.02
C LEU A 348 3.57 -23.99 -1.72
N THR A 349 2.94 -24.30 -0.61
CA THR A 349 3.38 -23.87 0.72
C THR A 349 3.48 -25.08 1.63
N ARG A 350 4.57 -25.16 2.42
CA ARG A 350 4.80 -26.18 3.45
C ARG A 350 5.13 -25.47 4.74
N ASN A 351 4.61 -25.96 5.83
CA ASN A 351 4.78 -25.37 7.16
C ASN A 351 5.33 -26.40 8.12
N ARG A 352 6.27 -25.99 8.99
CA ARG A 352 6.78 -26.78 10.09
C ARG A 352 6.83 -25.95 11.35
N THR A 353 6.09 -26.36 12.36
CA THR A 353 6.15 -25.74 13.68
C THR A 353 7.31 -26.35 14.47
N LEU A 354 8.16 -25.48 14.97
CA LEU A 354 9.33 -25.85 15.77
C LEU A 354 8.93 -26.03 17.24
N PRO A 355 9.65 -26.86 17.99
CA PRO A 355 9.46 -26.97 19.45
C PRO A 355 9.65 -25.61 20.15
N VAL A 356 10.70 -24.89 19.76
CA VAL A 356 11.08 -23.58 20.30
C VAL A 356 11.09 -22.56 19.16
N SER A 357 10.62 -21.33 19.41
CA SER A 357 10.71 -20.22 18.48
C SER A 357 12.17 -19.87 18.22
N THR A 358 12.51 -19.46 16.97
CA THR A 358 13.91 -19.23 16.60
C THR A 358 14.07 -17.96 15.74
N CYS A 359 15.22 -17.31 15.87
CA CYS A 359 15.73 -16.34 14.92
C CYS A 359 17.02 -16.82 14.23
N MET A 360 17.50 -18.05 14.51
CA MET A 360 18.74 -18.59 13.97
C MET A 360 18.58 -19.09 12.54
N ALA A 361 19.50 -18.70 11.66
CA ALA A 361 19.49 -19.07 10.24
C ALA A 361 19.57 -20.59 10.04
N GLU A 362 20.40 -21.27 10.83
CA GLU A 362 20.59 -22.73 10.77
C GLU A 362 19.29 -23.49 11.05
N ARG A 363 18.53 -23.10 12.09
CA ARG A 363 17.28 -23.76 12.45
C ARG A 363 16.18 -23.51 11.42
N ILE A 364 16.11 -22.27 10.90
CA ILE A 364 15.19 -21.91 9.83
C ILE A 364 15.51 -22.70 8.57
N PHE A 365 16.79 -22.78 8.20
CA PHE A 365 17.24 -23.54 7.05
C PHE A 365 16.99 -25.04 7.21
N SER A 366 17.39 -25.65 8.32
CA SER A 366 17.20 -27.08 8.56
C SER A 366 15.75 -27.51 8.36
N ALA A 367 14.81 -26.80 9.03
CA ALA A 367 13.39 -27.06 8.87
C ALA A 367 12.89 -26.82 7.42
N GLY A 368 13.39 -25.77 6.78
CA GLY A 368 13.07 -25.45 5.37
C GLY A 368 13.59 -26.49 4.40
N ASN A 369 14.83 -26.96 4.61
CA ASN A 369 15.51 -27.94 3.75
C ASN A 369 14.89 -29.33 3.87
N GLU A 370 14.47 -29.75 5.05
CA GLU A 370 13.72 -31.00 5.22
C GLU A 370 12.38 -30.95 4.44
N MET A 371 11.65 -29.84 4.50
CA MET A 371 10.43 -29.66 3.71
C MET A 371 10.70 -29.62 2.20
N LEU A 372 11.81 -29.00 1.80
CA LEU A 372 12.25 -28.96 0.40
C LEU A 372 12.59 -30.38 -0.11
N ASN A 373 13.38 -31.12 0.64
CA ASN A 373 13.77 -32.49 0.27
C ASN A 373 12.56 -33.41 0.13
N ALA A 374 11.62 -33.34 1.06
CA ALA A 374 10.37 -34.07 0.98
C ALA A 374 9.55 -33.73 -0.27
N GLU A 375 9.50 -32.44 -0.62
CA GLU A 375 8.81 -31.99 -1.85
C GLU A 375 9.51 -32.49 -3.11
N LEU A 376 10.84 -32.45 -3.16
CA LEU A 376 11.63 -32.93 -4.30
C LEU A 376 11.51 -34.44 -4.48
N GLN A 377 11.47 -35.21 -3.39
CA GLN A 377 11.24 -36.66 -3.44
C GLN A 377 9.85 -36.99 -3.99
N ASN A 378 8.83 -36.27 -3.56
CA ASN A 378 7.45 -36.47 -4.04
C ASN A 378 7.24 -35.99 -5.49
N ASN A 379 8.04 -35.03 -5.97
CA ASN A 379 7.90 -34.38 -7.27
C ASN A 379 9.27 -34.26 -8.01
N PRO A 380 10.00 -35.37 -8.30
CA PRO A 380 11.40 -35.33 -8.72
C PRO A 380 11.66 -34.70 -10.09
N ARG A 381 10.61 -34.50 -10.91
CA ARG A 381 10.71 -33.89 -12.24
C ARG A 381 10.23 -32.43 -12.28
N THR A 382 9.92 -31.87 -11.12
CA THR A 382 9.36 -30.52 -11.07
C THR A 382 10.46 -29.48 -10.97
N ALA A 383 10.48 -28.54 -11.91
CA ALA A 383 11.33 -27.36 -11.82
C ALA A 383 10.57 -26.19 -11.17
N TYR A 384 11.28 -25.45 -10.33
CA TYR A 384 10.73 -24.34 -9.55
C TYR A 384 11.20 -23.00 -10.08
N ARG A 385 10.25 -22.12 -10.27
CA ARG A 385 10.43 -20.72 -10.70
C ARG A 385 10.82 -19.80 -9.55
N LEU A 386 10.34 -20.10 -8.34
CA LEU A 386 10.54 -19.29 -7.14
C LEU A 386 10.70 -20.19 -5.93
N ILE A 387 11.58 -19.76 -5.05
CA ILE A 387 11.75 -20.30 -3.71
C ILE A 387 11.70 -19.17 -2.69
N GLY A 388 11.09 -19.44 -1.55
CA GLY A 388 11.01 -18.51 -0.43
C GLY A 388 10.94 -19.25 0.90
N ILE A 389 11.42 -18.60 1.95
CA ILE A 389 11.34 -19.07 3.31
C ILE A 389 10.95 -17.93 4.25
N GLY A 390 10.29 -18.27 5.33
CA GLY A 390 9.92 -17.29 6.34
C GLY A 390 9.52 -17.95 7.64
N VAL A 391 9.23 -17.11 8.62
CA VAL A 391 8.75 -17.52 9.94
C VAL A 391 7.45 -16.79 10.28
N THR A 392 6.56 -17.51 10.95
CA THR A 392 5.28 -16.99 11.47
C THR A 392 5.12 -17.38 12.95
N GLY A 393 4.06 -16.86 13.60
CA GLY A 393 3.92 -17.03 15.05
C GLY A 393 5.07 -16.32 15.76
N LEU A 394 5.22 -15.03 15.45
CA LEU A 394 6.31 -14.21 15.96
C LEU A 394 6.17 -13.98 17.46
N VAL A 395 7.30 -14.07 18.17
CA VAL A 395 7.45 -13.75 19.59
C VAL A 395 8.61 -12.77 19.76
N GLU A 396 8.71 -12.12 20.91
CA GLU A 396 9.88 -11.29 21.23
C GLU A 396 11.15 -12.15 21.25
N ALA A 397 12.29 -11.55 20.87
CA ALA A 397 13.57 -12.27 20.76
C ALA A 397 14.01 -12.93 22.07
N GLU A 398 13.62 -12.38 23.23
CA GLU A 398 13.90 -12.95 24.55
C GLU A 398 13.24 -14.32 24.78
N PHE A 399 12.14 -14.60 24.07
CA PHE A 399 11.44 -15.90 24.10
C PHE A 399 11.84 -16.83 22.94
N ALA A 400 12.78 -16.40 22.09
CA ALA A 400 13.31 -17.21 21.02
C ALA A 400 14.66 -17.83 21.42
N ASP A 401 14.92 -19.01 20.84
CA ASP A 401 16.19 -19.74 21.02
C ASP A 401 16.56 -19.94 22.51
N MET A 402 15.53 -20.10 23.37
CA MET A 402 15.77 -20.41 24.79
C MET A 402 16.57 -21.70 24.89
N PRO A 403 17.63 -21.70 25.73
CA PRO A 403 18.46 -22.90 25.90
C PRO A 403 17.61 -24.01 26.50
N ASP A 404 17.54 -25.13 25.82
CA ASP A 404 17.13 -26.39 26.41
C ASP A 404 18.28 -26.92 27.29
N LEU A 405 17.97 -27.60 28.38
CA LEU A 405 18.99 -28.08 29.37
C LEU A 405 20.05 -28.99 28.74
N VAL A 406 19.84 -29.45 27.49
CA VAL A 406 20.69 -30.43 26.79
C VAL A 406 21.38 -29.84 25.55
N SER A 407 21.10 -28.61 25.12
CA SER A 407 21.51 -28.10 23.82
C SER A 407 22.74 -27.16 23.85
N THR A 408 23.60 -27.31 22.83
CA THR A 408 24.74 -26.41 22.48
C THR A 408 24.30 -25.05 21.93
N ASP A 409 23.01 -24.73 21.96
CA ASP A 409 22.37 -23.63 21.25
C ASP A 409 22.83 -22.23 21.64
N LYS A 410 23.21 -22.01 22.92
CA LYS A 410 23.79 -20.71 23.34
C LYS A 410 25.09 -20.38 22.59
N ARG A 411 25.91 -21.40 22.33
CA ARG A 411 27.21 -21.23 21.65
C ARG A 411 27.00 -20.92 20.18
N ASN A 412 26.04 -21.59 19.54
CA ASN A 412 25.67 -21.39 18.14
C ASN A 412 25.03 -20.00 17.92
N LEU A 413 24.15 -19.55 18.81
CA LEU A 413 23.55 -18.23 18.74
C LEU A 413 24.60 -17.11 18.89
N GLN A 414 25.53 -17.26 19.84
CA GLN A 414 26.62 -16.29 20.03
C GLN A 414 27.58 -16.26 18.84
N ALA A 415 27.90 -17.41 18.27
CA ALA A 415 28.71 -17.52 17.07
C ALA A 415 28.03 -16.87 15.86
N GLU A 416 26.74 -17.12 15.65
CA GLU A 416 25.96 -16.51 14.56
C GLU A 416 25.85 -14.99 14.72
N LEU A 417 25.61 -14.49 15.95
CA LEU A 417 25.59 -13.05 16.24
C LEU A 417 26.96 -12.39 16.00
N ALA A 418 28.04 -13.09 16.31
CA ALA A 418 29.40 -12.59 16.05
C ALA A 418 29.70 -12.55 14.53
N MET A 419 29.29 -13.57 13.77
CA MET A 419 29.41 -13.60 12.32
C MET A 419 28.60 -12.50 11.65
N ASP A 420 27.38 -12.23 12.13
CA ASP A 420 26.53 -11.16 11.62
C ASP A 420 27.17 -9.77 11.80
N LYS A 421 27.83 -9.53 12.94
CA LYS A 421 28.60 -8.29 13.18
C LYS A 421 29.77 -8.08 12.22
N ILE A 422 30.39 -9.16 11.78
CA ILE A 422 31.50 -9.12 10.81
C ILE A 422 30.96 -8.84 9.38
N ARG A 423 29.79 -9.39 9.03
CA ARG A 423 29.19 -9.23 7.70
C ARG A 423 28.54 -7.88 7.46
N ILE A 424 28.20 -7.13 8.51
CA ILE A 424 27.60 -5.78 8.44
C ILE A 424 28.66 -4.69 8.28
N LYS A 425 29.94 -4.98 8.53
CA LYS A 425 31.08 -4.11 8.21
C LYS A 425 31.51 -4.27 6.75
#